data_3e8ea463a5feada6c450e4c2891337dc
#
_entry.id   3e8ea463a5feada6c450e4c2891337dc
#
_cell.length_a   1.000
_cell.length_b   1.000
_cell.length_c   1.000
_cell.angle_alpha   90.00
_cell.angle_beta   90.00
_cell.angle_gamma   90.00
#
_symmetry.space_group_name_H-M   'P 1'
#
loop_
_entity.id
_entity.type
_entity.pdbx_description
1 polymer ?
#
loop_
_entity_poly.entity_id
_entity_poly.type
_entity_poly.pdbx_seq_one_letter_code
_entity_poly.pdbx_strand_id
1 'polypeptide(L)'
;MSFGKNLQFLRHLRGNMTQEALAEKMNISRQTVSKWELDTAQPEMDKALELCSIFNCSLDDLFRNDMVSCGEAYTDLRVEVFPAFRYVKHTVVSTDPEGDAINWAFNTARDNGVEKPKVIGWDFSCVSQEQINVYNMHGYTAAWILPDGIVPQNTEIYEQADHKYAAIHIETPFENPFVTIPNGYKTLMEYMRVNGLEQTSENVIPCFETDGDTMDIYIACK
;
A
#
# COMPACT_ATOMS: atom_id res chain seq x y z
N MET A 1 -23.31 -4.00 5.81
CA MET A 1 -22.37 -4.64 4.91
C MET A 1 -23.10 -5.55 4.01
N SER A 2 -22.73 -5.60 2.74
CA SER A 2 -23.44 -6.44 1.82
C SER A 2 -22.45 -7.24 0.96
N PHE A 3 -22.81 -8.49 0.71
CA PHE A 3 -22.12 -9.37 -0.21
C PHE A 3 -21.85 -8.69 -1.56
N GLY A 4 -22.86 -7.99 -2.10
CA GLY A 4 -22.74 -7.34 -3.39
C GLY A 4 -21.67 -6.26 -3.45
N LYS A 5 -21.51 -5.47 -2.38
CA LYS A 5 -20.45 -4.46 -2.28
C LYS A 5 -19.06 -5.11 -2.19
N ASN A 6 -18.92 -6.18 -1.41
CA ASN A 6 -17.66 -6.91 -1.32
C ASN A 6 -17.30 -7.54 -2.68
N LEU A 7 -18.27 -8.14 -3.40
CA LEU A 7 -18.06 -8.69 -4.72
C LEU A 7 -17.60 -7.60 -5.72
N GLN A 8 -18.26 -6.45 -5.72
CA GLN A 8 -17.89 -5.31 -6.55
C GLN A 8 -16.46 -4.84 -6.25
N PHE A 9 -16.11 -4.72 -4.97
CA PHE A 9 -14.78 -4.33 -4.53
C PHE A 9 -13.71 -5.33 -4.98
N LEU A 10 -13.90 -6.62 -4.74
CA LEU A 10 -12.98 -7.69 -5.17
C LEU A 10 -12.78 -7.71 -6.69
N ARG A 11 -13.84 -7.47 -7.45
CA ARG A 11 -13.78 -7.37 -8.91
C ARG A 11 -12.92 -6.17 -9.35
N HIS A 12 -13.05 -5.02 -8.69
CA HIS A 12 -12.22 -3.85 -8.96
C HIS A 12 -10.76 -4.11 -8.59
N LEU A 13 -10.48 -4.74 -7.45
CA LEU A 13 -9.12 -5.13 -7.07
C LEU A 13 -8.47 -6.09 -8.08
N ARG A 14 -9.25 -6.91 -8.78
CA ARG A 14 -8.77 -7.84 -9.82
C ARG A 14 -8.58 -7.12 -11.18
N GLY A 15 -7.89 -5.99 -11.19
CA GLY A 15 -7.58 -5.24 -12.40
C GLY A 15 -8.82 -4.62 -13.07
N ASN A 16 -9.74 -4.09 -12.27
CA ASN A 16 -11.01 -3.51 -12.75
C ASN A 16 -11.80 -4.48 -13.66
N MET A 17 -11.81 -5.76 -13.29
CA MET A 17 -12.53 -6.80 -14.03
C MET A 17 -13.99 -6.37 -14.26
N THR A 18 -14.50 -6.46 -15.50
CA THR A 18 -15.89 -6.13 -15.80
C THR A 18 -16.86 -7.21 -15.30
N GLN A 19 -18.16 -6.85 -15.14
CA GLN A 19 -19.18 -7.85 -14.81
C GLN A 19 -19.28 -8.93 -15.90
N GLU A 20 -19.05 -8.58 -17.16
CA GLU A 20 -18.98 -9.51 -18.29
C GLU A 20 -17.82 -10.50 -18.11
N ALA A 21 -16.61 -10.00 -17.82
CA ALA A 21 -15.43 -10.86 -17.66
C ALA A 21 -15.58 -11.84 -16.48
N LEU A 22 -16.22 -11.40 -15.39
CA LEU A 22 -16.54 -12.30 -14.27
C LEU A 22 -17.59 -13.34 -14.66
N ALA A 23 -18.63 -12.92 -15.37
CA ALA A 23 -19.70 -13.79 -15.84
C ALA A 23 -19.16 -14.89 -16.77
N GLU A 24 -18.27 -14.54 -17.70
CA GLU A 24 -17.59 -15.49 -18.58
C GLU A 24 -16.77 -16.51 -17.80
N LYS A 25 -15.94 -16.05 -16.82
CA LYS A 25 -15.14 -16.93 -15.97
C LYS A 25 -15.99 -17.97 -15.22
N MET A 26 -17.16 -17.54 -14.76
CA MET A 26 -18.07 -18.36 -13.96
C MET A 26 -19.10 -19.14 -14.79
N ASN A 27 -19.08 -18.98 -16.12
CA ASN A 27 -20.07 -19.54 -17.03
C ASN A 27 -21.53 -19.24 -16.61
N ILE A 28 -21.80 -17.96 -16.30
CA ILE A 28 -23.13 -17.42 -15.95
C ILE A 28 -23.45 -16.18 -16.78
N SER A 29 -24.63 -15.62 -16.63
CA SER A 29 -24.98 -14.38 -17.33
C SER A 29 -24.44 -13.14 -16.59
N ARG A 30 -24.11 -12.06 -17.33
CA ARG A 30 -23.80 -10.75 -16.74
C ARG A 30 -24.91 -10.27 -15.81
N GLN A 31 -26.18 -10.55 -16.18
CA GLN A 31 -27.32 -10.16 -15.34
C GLN A 31 -27.30 -10.85 -13.97
N THR A 32 -26.79 -12.07 -13.88
CA THR A 32 -26.62 -12.79 -12.61
C THR A 32 -25.58 -12.05 -11.73
N VAL A 33 -24.42 -11.68 -12.28
CA VAL A 33 -23.41 -10.91 -11.57
C VAL A 33 -23.98 -9.56 -11.09
N SER A 34 -24.70 -8.86 -11.98
CA SER A 34 -25.35 -7.58 -11.62
C SER A 34 -26.37 -7.73 -10.48
N LYS A 35 -27.17 -8.79 -10.47
CA LYS A 35 -28.10 -9.07 -9.36
C LYS A 35 -27.37 -9.36 -8.06
N TRP A 36 -26.26 -10.04 -8.12
CA TRP A 36 -25.40 -10.31 -6.96
C TRP A 36 -24.80 -9.02 -6.39
N GLU A 37 -24.26 -8.15 -7.23
CA GLU A 37 -23.70 -6.86 -6.80
C GLU A 37 -24.76 -5.88 -6.27
N LEU A 38 -26.01 -6.02 -6.68
CA LEU A 38 -27.16 -5.25 -6.19
C LEU A 38 -27.86 -5.92 -4.97
N ASP A 39 -27.32 -7.02 -4.45
CA ASP A 39 -27.92 -7.81 -3.37
C ASP A 39 -29.38 -8.25 -3.61
N THR A 40 -29.81 -8.31 -4.87
CA THR A 40 -31.15 -8.79 -5.26
C THR A 40 -31.20 -10.30 -5.44
N ALA A 41 -30.05 -10.96 -5.51
CA ALA A 41 -29.86 -12.40 -5.48
C ALA A 41 -28.54 -12.75 -4.80
N GLN A 42 -28.43 -13.99 -4.35
CA GLN A 42 -27.18 -14.53 -3.80
C GLN A 42 -26.73 -15.75 -4.60
N PRO A 43 -25.43 -16.04 -4.68
CA PRO A 43 -24.92 -17.25 -5.30
C PRO A 43 -25.27 -18.49 -4.46
N GLU A 44 -25.47 -19.63 -5.13
CA GLU A 44 -25.44 -20.92 -4.46
C GLU A 44 -24.02 -21.22 -3.92
N MET A 45 -23.90 -22.15 -2.99
CA MET A 45 -22.64 -22.41 -2.27
C MET A 45 -21.48 -22.78 -3.21
N ASP A 46 -21.73 -23.57 -4.23
CA ASP A 46 -20.72 -23.93 -5.24
C ASP A 46 -20.19 -22.69 -5.99
N LYS A 47 -21.08 -21.76 -6.36
CA LYS A 47 -20.73 -20.50 -6.99
C LYS A 47 -20.02 -19.53 -6.02
N ALA A 48 -20.40 -19.55 -4.74
CA ALA A 48 -19.69 -18.77 -3.72
C ALA A 48 -18.25 -19.27 -3.53
N LEU A 49 -18.03 -20.58 -3.51
CA LEU A 49 -16.69 -21.17 -3.45
C LEU A 49 -15.87 -20.89 -4.72
N GLU A 50 -16.51 -20.88 -5.89
CA GLU A 50 -15.86 -20.49 -7.15
C GLU A 50 -15.40 -19.02 -7.11
N LEU A 51 -16.23 -18.09 -6.59
CA LEU A 51 -15.85 -16.70 -6.36
C LEU A 51 -14.66 -16.59 -5.41
N CYS A 52 -14.67 -17.33 -4.29
CA CYS A 52 -13.53 -17.37 -3.36
C CYS A 52 -12.24 -17.82 -4.06
N SER A 53 -12.30 -18.79 -4.95
CA SER A 53 -11.16 -19.24 -5.74
C SER A 53 -10.69 -18.19 -6.76
N ILE A 54 -11.61 -17.52 -7.44
CA ILE A 54 -11.30 -16.47 -8.42
C ILE A 54 -10.59 -15.27 -7.74
N PHE A 55 -11.07 -14.86 -6.57
CA PHE A 55 -10.58 -13.68 -5.86
C PHE A 55 -9.59 -13.99 -4.74
N ASN A 56 -9.21 -15.25 -4.58
CA ASN A 56 -8.31 -15.70 -3.50
C ASN A 56 -8.76 -15.18 -2.12
N CYS A 57 -10.04 -15.28 -1.81
CA CYS A 57 -10.66 -14.78 -0.58
C CYS A 57 -11.41 -15.88 0.17
N SER A 58 -11.72 -15.65 1.43
CA SER A 58 -12.57 -16.54 2.23
C SER A 58 -14.06 -16.24 2.03
N LEU A 59 -14.92 -17.18 2.45
CA LEU A 59 -16.37 -16.93 2.51
C LEU A 59 -16.70 -15.81 3.52
N ASP A 60 -15.94 -15.69 4.60
CA ASP A 60 -16.12 -14.61 5.57
C ASP A 60 -15.78 -13.24 4.97
N ASP A 61 -14.73 -13.14 4.16
CA ASP A 61 -14.42 -11.91 3.41
C ASP A 61 -15.57 -11.55 2.46
N LEU A 62 -16.10 -12.54 1.76
CA LEU A 62 -17.15 -12.32 0.77
C LEU A 62 -18.50 -11.93 1.40
N PHE A 63 -18.88 -12.55 2.53
CA PHE A 63 -20.24 -12.44 3.09
C PHE A 63 -20.35 -11.70 4.43
N ARG A 64 -19.27 -11.58 5.22
CA ARG A 64 -19.33 -11.04 6.59
C ARG A 64 -18.46 -9.82 6.83
N ASN A 65 -17.25 -9.81 6.26
CA ASN A 65 -16.31 -8.73 6.49
C ASN A 65 -16.70 -7.48 5.71
N ASP A 66 -16.35 -6.30 6.23
CA ASP A 66 -16.45 -5.04 5.47
C ASP A 66 -15.14 -4.79 4.73
N MET A 67 -15.11 -5.17 3.47
CA MET A 67 -13.95 -4.96 2.63
C MET A 67 -13.92 -3.56 2.00
N VAL A 68 -15.05 -2.87 2.01
CA VAL A 68 -15.28 -1.59 1.28
C VAL A 68 -15.00 -0.37 2.16
N SER A 69 -14.35 -0.53 3.32
CA SER A 69 -14.01 0.59 4.21
C SER A 69 -12.99 1.58 3.62
N CYS A 70 -12.55 1.32 2.40
CA CYS A 70 -11.61 2.14 1.64
C CYS A 70 -12.40 3.09 0.75
N GLY A 71 -12.47 4.37 1.13
CA GLY A 71 -13.22 5.39 0.39
C GLY A 71 -12.59 5.80 -0.95
N GLU A 72 -13.16 6.82 -1.58
CA GLU A 72 -12.73 7.42 -2.86
C GLU A 72 -11.31 8.03 -2.84
N ALA A 73 -10.66 8.05 -1.66
CA ALA A 73 -9.32 8.59 -1.47
C ALA A 73 -8.21 7.75 -2.11
N TYR A 74 -8.51 6.50 -2.49
CA TYR A 74 -7.52 5.55 -3.02
C TYR A 74 -7.71 5.32 -4.50
N THR A 75 -6.66 5.59 -5.25
CA THR A 75 -6.67 5.45 -6.71
C THR A 75 -5.44 4.69 -7.19
N ASP A 76 -5.39 4.38 -8.46
CA ASP A 76 -4.22 3.86 -9.17
C ASP A 76 -3.53 2.68 -8.49
N LEU A 77 -4.32 1.63 -8.17
CA LEU A 77 -3.79 0.34 -7.74
C LEU A 77 -3.05 -0.33 -8.91
N ARG A 78 -1.75 -0.52 -8.74
CA ARG A 78 -0.87 -1.00 -9.81
C ARG A 78 0.26 -1.88 -9.30
N VAL A 79 0.90 -2.57 -10.22
CA VAL A 79 2.20 -3.21 -10.02
C VAL A 79 3.17 -2.57 -10.99
N GLU A 80 4.27 -2.07 -10.47
CA GLU A 80 5.31 -1.44 -11.29
C GLU A 80 6.71 -1.84 -10.82
N VAL A 81 7.70 -1.67 -11.69
CA VAL A 81 9.10 -1.78 -11.32
C VAL A 81 9.58 -0.40 -10.88
N PHE A 82 9.86 -0.25 -9.59
CA PHE A 82 10.52 0.94 -9.09
C PHE A 82 12.00 0.88 -9.49
N PRO A 83 12.54 1.91 -10.16
CA PRO A 83 13.91 1.88 -10.68
C PRO A 83 14.94 1.82 -9.56
N ALA A 84 16.13 1.32 -9.87
CA ALA A 84 17.26 1.36 -8.95
C ALA A 84 17.60 2.80 -8.54
N PHE A 85 17.97 2.99 -7.28
CA PHE A 85 18.33 4.31 -6.76
C PHE A 85 19.37 4.22 -5.65
N ARG A 86 20.11 5.33 -5.47
CA ARG A 86 20.99 5.55 -4.31
C ARG A 86 20.27 6.46 -3.33
N TYR A 87 20.50 6.27 -2.05
CA TYR A 87 19.87 7.07 -1.01
C TYR A 87 20.73 7.19 0.23
N VAL A 88 20.46 8.23 1.00
CA VAL A 88 20.90 8.37 2.39
C VAL A 88 19.68 8.28 3.27
N LYS A 89 19.80 7.72 4.48
CA LYS A 89 18.69 7.55 5.40
C LYS A 89 19.03 7.95 6.81
N HIS A 90 18.02 8.31 7.56
CA HIS A 90 18.11 8.56 8.99
C HIS A 90 16.94 7.92 9.71
N THR A 91 17.23 7.23 10.79
CA THR A 91 16.23 6.58 11.64
C THR A 91 16.14 7.32 12.96
N VAL A 92 14.92 7.68 13.33
CA VAL A 92 14.62 8.39 14.59
C VAL A 92 13.71 7.51 15.44
N VAL A 93 13.95 7.51 16.75
CA VAL A 93 13.05 6.92 17.74
C VAL A 93 12.70 8.02 18.73
N SER A 94 11.49 8.55 18.62
CA SER A 94 10.99 9.66 19.45
C SER A 94 9.47 9.60 19.60
N THR A 95 8.88 10.62 20.18
CA THR A 95 7.42 10.79 20.27
C THR A 95 6.80 11.36 18.98
N ASP A 96 7.63 11.95 18.11
CA ASP A 96 7.29 12.40 16.74
C ASP A 96 8.42 12.04 15.78
N PRO A 97 8.68 10.75 15.53
CA PRO A 97 9.83 10.30 14.75
C PRO A 97 9.70 10.61 13.27
N GLU A 98 8.48 10.65 12.73
CA GLU A 98 8.24 10.92 11.32
C GLU A 98 8.67 12.35 10.95
N GLY A 99 8.16 13.35 11.69
CA GLY A 99 8.50 14.74 11.48
C GLY A 99 10.00 14.99 11.61
N ASP A 100 10.65 14.42 12.64
CA ASP A 100 12.08 14.54 12.87
C ASP A 100 12.92 13.93 11.74
N ALA A 101 12.57 12.71 11.29
CA ALA A 101 13.29 12.00 10.23
C ALA A 101 13.14 12.69 8.87
N ILE A 102 11.92 13.10 8.51
CA ILE A 102 11.62 13.83 7.27
C ILE A 102 12.36 15.17 7.24
N ASN A 103 12.30 15.95 8.33
CA ASN A 103 13.04 17.21 8.45
C ASN A 103 14.55 17.02 8.27
N TRP A 104 15.12 15.93 8.81
CA TRP A 104 16.53 15.60 8.57
C TRP A 104 16.82 15.39 7.08
N ALA A 105 15.96 14.65 6.38
CA ALA A 105 16.14 14.37 4.95
C ALA A 105 16.09 15.65 4.10
N PHE A 106 15.13 16.54 4.36
CA PHE A 106 15.01 17.84 3.68
C PHE A 106 16.20 18.75 3.97
N ASN A 107 16.65 18.86 5.23
CA ASN A 107 17.79 19.69 5.60
C ASN A 107 19.07 19.16 4.96
N THR A 108 19.29 17.84 4.99
CA THR A 108 20.45 17.21 4.36
C THR A 108 20.48 17.47 2.85
N ALA A 109 19.32 17.38 2.18
CA ALA A 109 19.22 17.68 0.75
C ALA A 109 19.53 19.15 0.46
N ARG A 110 18.97 20.07 1.24
CA ARG A 110 19.21 21.53 1.12
C ARG A 110 20.68 21.87 1.31
N ASP A 111 21.35 21.29 2.30
CA ASP A 111 22.78 21.48 2.55
C ASP A 111 23.64 21.00 1.39
N ASN A 112 23.13 20.10 0.56
CA ASN A 112 23.76 19.63 -0.68
C ASN A 112 23.20 20.30 -1.95
N GLY A 113 22.47 21.44 -1.81
CA GLY A 113 21.99 22.26 -2.92
C GLY A 113 20.74 21.75 -3.61
N VAL A 114 19.98 20.83 -3.00
CA VAL A 114 18.75 20.28 -3.55
C VAL A 114 17.53 20.85 -2.81
N GLU A 115 16.81 21.76 -3.45
CA GLU A 115 15.64 22.46 -2.89
C GLU A 115 14.38 21.61 -2.80
N LYS A 116 14.21 20.67 -3.75
CA LYS A 116 13.05 19.76 -3.84
C LYS A 116 13.52 18.31 -3.87
N PRO A 117 13.89 17.75 -2.72
CA PRO A 117 14.35 16.36 -2.65
C PRO A 117 13.17 15.39 -2.86
N LYS A 118 13.46 14.22 -3.43
CA LYS A 118 12.56 13.08 -3.40
C LYS A 118 12.81 12.31 -2.12
N VAL A 119 11.85 12.37 -1.20
CA VAL A 119 11.91 11.70 0.10
C VAL A 119 10.93 10.54 0.14
N ILE A 120 11.37 9.44 0.74
CA ILE A 120 10.53 8.28 1.07
C ILE A 120 10.71 7.95 2.55
N GLY A 121 9.72 7.31 3.15
CA GLY A 121 9.77 6.95 4.55
C GLY A 121 9.09 5.62 4.85
N TRP A 122 9.41 5.04 5.99
CA TRP A 122 8.79 3.80 6.49
C TRP A 122 8.97 3.65 8.00
N ASP A 123 8.05 2.90 8.61
CA ASP A 123 8.11 2.57 10.02
C ASP A 123 9.36 1.76 10.38
N PHE A 124 10.02 2.12 11.48
CA PHE A 124 11.10 1.36 12.08
C PHE A 124 10.59 0.56 13.27
N SER A 125 10.56 -0.76 13.13
CA SER A 125 9.90 -1.68 14.07
C SER A 125 10.76 -2.12 15.25
N CYS A 126 12.06 -1.79 15.29
CA CYS A 126 12.97 -2.23 16.36
C CYS A 126 12.95 -1.28 17.56
N VAL A 127 11.79 -1.10 18.19
CA VAL A 127 11.57 -0.27 19.38
C VAL A 127 11.20 -1.18 20.54
N SER A 128 11.75 -0.94 21.74
CA SER A 128 11.46 -1.77 22.93
C SER A 128 10.03 -1.54 23.42
N GLN A 129 9.47 -2.54 24.12
CA GLN A 129 8.13 -2.42 24.72
C GLN A 129 8.05 -1.29 25.76
N GLU A 130 9.14 -1.01 26.46
CA GLU A 130 9.25 0.12 27.39
C GLU A 130 9.17 1.46 26.66
N GLN A 131 9.90 1.60 25.56
CA GLN A 131 9.86 2.81 24.72
C GLN A 131 8.45 3.06 24.18
N ILE A 132 7.76 2.01 23.69
CA ILE A 132 6.41 2.14 23.15
C ILE A 132 5.40 2.47 24.25
N ASN A 133 5.33 1.63 25.30
CA ASN A 133 4.19 1.65 26.23
C ASN A 133 4.38 2.61 27.41
N VAL A 134 5.62 2.96 27.77
CA VAL A 134 5.90 3.87 28.90
C VAL A 134 6.24 5.28 28.39
N TYR A 135 7.02 5.38 27.32
CA TYR A 135 7.51 6.67 26.82
C TYR A 135 6.78 7.13 25.55
N ASN A 136 5.83 6.35 25.03
CA ASN A 136 5.09 6.63 23.78
C ASN A 136 6.03 6.95 22.61
N MET A 137 7.16 6.24 22.53
CA MET A 137 8.13 6.39 21.45
C MET A 137 7.80 5.44 20.32
N HIS A 138 7.96 5.92 19.09
CA HIS A 138 7.84 5.16 17.85
C HIS A 138 9.14 5.31 17.05
N GLY A 139 9.34 4.48 16.06
CA GLY A 139 10.49 4.56 15.16
C GLY A 139 10.06 4.85 13.73
N TYR A 140 10.75 5.74 13.07
CA TYR A 140 10.56 6.04 11.66
C TYR A 140 11.90 6.26 10.96
N THR A 141 11.98 5.81 9.72
CA THR A 141 13.14 6.03 8.85
C THR A 141 12.72 6.86 7.66
N ALA A 142 13.36 8.00 7.45
CA ALA A 142 13.24 8.76 6.21
C ALA A 142 14.50 8.61 5.37
N ALA A 143 14.34 8.55 4.05
CA ALA A 143 15.41 8.45 3.10
C ALA A 143 15.28 9.50 1.99
N TRP A 144 16.34 10.23 1.74
CA TRP A 144 16.47 11.10 0.58
C TRP A 144 17.06 10.31 -0.58
N ILE A 145 16.31 10.17 -1.67
CA ILE A 145 16.76 9.55 -2.92
C ILE A 145 17.72 10.54 -3.61
N LEU A 146 18.95 10.10 -3.83
CA LEU A 146 20.00 10.94 -4.37
C LEU A 146 19.82 11.17 -5.87
N PRO A 147 19.81 12.43 -6.34
CA PRO A 147 19.94 12.72 -7.76
C PRO A 147 21.30 12.27 -8.30
N ASP A 148 21.39 12.09 -9.61
CA ASP A 148 22.63 11.73 -10.27
C ASP A 148 23.73 12.77 -10.00
N GLY A 149 24.92 12.29 -9.69
CA GLY A 149 26.10 13.12 -9.45
C GLY A 149 26.19 13.73 -8.04
N ILE A 150 25.16 13.61 -7.20
CA ILE A 150 25.23 14.07 -5.80
C ILE A 150 25.86 12.98 -4.93
N VAL A 151 26.86 13.39 -4.13
CA VAL A 151 27.53 12.55 -3.13
C VAL A 151 27.64 13.34 -1.82
N PRO A 152 26.67 13.19 -0.90
CA PRO A 152 26.70 13.87 0.39
C PRO A 152 27.94 13.49 1.20
N GLN A 153 28.55 14.48 1.87
CA GLN A 153 29.70 14.24 2.73
C GLN A 153 29.26 13.74 4.11
N ASN A 154 30.06 12.88 4.72
CA ASN A 154 29.84 12.34 6.07
C ASN A 154 28.53 11.57 6.26
N THR A 155 28.00 10.99 5.19
CA THR A 155 26.76 10.22 5.22
C THR A 155 26.97 8.90 4.48
N GLU A 156 26.51 7.80 5.06
CA GLU A 156 26.54 6.51 4.41
C GLU A 156 25.54 6.46 3.26
N ILE A 157 26.00 6.07 2.09
CA ILE A 157 25.16 5.93 0.89
C ILE A 157 24.76 4.48 0.75
N TYR A 158 23.47 4.25 0.61
CA TYR A 158 22.84 2.96 0.37
C TYR A 158 22.41 2.86 -1.09
N GLU A 159 22.31 1.64 -1.59
CA GLU A 159 21.84 1.36 -2.94
C GLU A 159 20.66 0.38 -2.88
N GLN A 160 19.64 0.67 -3.65
CA GLN A 160 18.49 -0.20 -3.89
C GLN A 160 18.47 -0.56 -5.37
N ALA A 161 18.54 -1.85 -5.67
CA ALA A 161 18.31 -2.33 -7.05
C ALA A 161 16.86 -2.09 -7.47
N ASP A 162 16.61 -2.07 -8.78
CA ASP A 162 15.25 -2.06 -9.29
C ASP A 162 14.47 -3.28 -8.77
N HIS A 163 13.23 -3.05 -8.41
CA HIS A 163 12.40 -4.10 -7.85
C HIS A 163 10.91 -3.88 -8.16
N LYS A 164 10.17 -4.98 -8.19
CA LYS A 164 8.73 -4.96 -8.42
C LYS A 164 7.99 -4.61 -7.12
N TYR A 165 7.12 -3.62 -7.19
CA TYR A 165 6.27 -3.17 -6.08
C TYR A 165 4.80 -3.17 -6.49
N ALA A 166 3.94 -3.56 -5.58
CA ALA A 166 2.54 -3.17 -5.61
C ALA A 166 2.43 -1.75 -5.06
N ALA A 167 1.63 -0.91 -5.68
CA ALA A 167 1.48 0.49 -5.30
C ALA A 167 0.02 0.95 -5.31
N ILE A 168 -0.29 1.94 -4.47
CA ILE A 168 -1.57 2.62 -4.37
C ILE A 168 -1.33 4.11 -4.19
N HIS A 169 -2.15 4.94 -4.85
CA HIS A 169 -2.11 6.39 -4.70
C HIS A 169 -3.18 6.87 -3.73
N ILE A 170 -2.82 7.83 -2.87
CA ILE A 170 -3.69 8.50 -1.91
C ILE A 170 -3.72 9.98 -2.21
N GLU A 171 -4.88 10.51 -2.60
CA GLU A 171 -5.07 11.92 -2.98
C GLU A 171 -4.97 12.88 -1.79
N THR A 172 -5.51 12.50 -0.63
CA THR A 172 -5.59 13.35 0.57
C THR A 172 -5.10 12.60 1.82
N PRO A 173 -3.79 12.24 1.89
CA PRO A 173 -3.27 11.39 2.98
C PRO A 173 -3.43 12.05 4.36
N PHE A 174 -3.33 13.36 4.44
CA PHE A 174 -3.27 14.11 5.71
C PHE A 174 -4.61 14.68 6.21
N GLU A 175 -5.74 14.49 5.50
CA GLU A 175 -7.06 14.89 6.03
C GLU A 175 -7.43 14.08 7.29
N ASN A 176 -7.11 12.78 7.30
CA ASN A 176 -7.27 11.90 8.46
C ASN A 176 -6.20 10.81 8.45
N PRO A 177 -4.91 11.15 8.71
CA PRO A 177 -3.77 10.26 8.44
C PRO A 177 -3.85 8.94 9.19
N PHE A 178 -4.30 8.94 10.44
CA PHE A 178 -4.42 7.73 11.27
C PHE A 178 -5.50 6.74 10.79
N VAL A 179 -6.35 7.13 9.86
CA VAL A 179 -7.35 6.27 9.22
C VAL A 179 -6.98 6.03 7.76
N THR A 180 -6.63 7.10 7.03
CA THR A 180 -6.37 7.05 5.59
C THR A 180 -5.15 6.20 5.26
N ILE A 181 -4.01 6.45 5.88
CA ILE A 181 -2.77 5.72 5.58
C ILE A 181 -2.88 4.23 5.94
N PRO A 182 -3.32 3.83 7.17
CA PRO A 182 -3.51 2.42 7.49
C PRO A 182 -4.50 1.69 6.59
N ASN A 183 -5.57 2.36 6.16
CA ASN A 183 -6.53 1.77 5.22
C ASN A 183 -5.94 1.64 3.80
N GLY A 184 -5.06 2.56 3.38
CA GLY A 184 -4.28 2.44 2.15
C GLY A 184 -3.44 1.16 2.13
N TYR A 185 -2.70 0.90 3.20
CA TYR A 185 -1.95 -0.36 3.38
C TYR A 185 -2.85 -1.59 3.32
N LYS A 186 -3.98 -1.59 4.04
CA LYS A 186 -4.94 -2.70 4.02
C LYS A 186 -5.46 -2.97 2.61
N THR A 187 -5.84 -1.91 1.89
CA THR A 187 -6.33 -2.02 0.51
C THR A 187 -5.26 -2.59 -0.42
N LEU A 188 -4.03 -2.11 -0.28
CA LEU A 188 -2.91 -2.59 -1.08
C LEU A 188 -2.58 -4.05 -0.78
N MET A 189 -2.62 -4.46 0.48
CA MET A 189 -2.44 -5.87 0.88
C MET A 189 -3.55 -6.77 0.33
N GLU A 190 -4.81 -6.31 0.35
CA GLU A 190 -5.92 -7.02 -0.28
C GLU A 190 -5.76 -7.12 -1.80
N TYR A 191 -5.32 -6.04 -2.45
CA TYR A 191 -4.97 -6.05 -3.87
C TYR A 191 -3.90 -7.10 -4.18
N MET A 192 -2.84 -7.15 -3.39
CA MET A 192 -1.78 -8.15 -3.53
C MET A 192 -2.34 -9.57 -3.37
N ARG A 193 -3.13 -9.82 -2.33
CA ARG A 193 -3.74 -11.13 -2.06
C ARG A 193 -4.62 -11.58 -3.23
N VAL A 194 -5.52 -10.72 -3.70
CA VAL A 194 -6.43 -11.02 -4.82
C VAL A 194 -5.68 -11.33 -6.10
N ASN A 195 -4.54 -10.68 -6.33
CA ASN A 195 -3.73 -10.85 -7.54
C ASN A 195 -2.61 -11.90 -7.40
N GLY A 196 -2.53 -12.59 -6.25
CA GLY A 196 -1.53 -13.64 -6.03
C GLY A 196 -0.09 -13.12 -5.94
N LEU A 197 0.09 -11.87 -5.46
CA LEU A 197 1.39 -11.27 -5.24
C LEU A 197 1.85 -11.58 -3.81
N GLU A 198 3.07 -12.05 -3.67
CA GLU A 198 3.69 -12.35 -2.39
C GLU A 198 4.61 -11.20 -1.96
N GLN A 199 4.44 -10.73 -0.73
CA GLN A 199 5.35 -9.72 -0.15
C GLN A 199 6.76 -10.29 0.00
N THR A 200 7.77 -9.46 -0.22
CA THR A 200 9.17 -9.80 0.01
C THR A 200 9.89 -8.71 0.81
N SER A 201 10.91 -9.11 1.58
CA SER A 201 11.81 -8.20 2.29
C SER A 201 13.28 -8.53 2.03
N GLU A 202 13.53 -9.42 1.06
CA GLU A 202 14.85 -9.95 0.79
C GLU A 202 15.67 -8.99 -0.07
N ASN A 203 16.66 -8.34 0.55
CA ASN A 203 17.54 -7.34 -0.08
C ASN A 203 16.82 -6.13 -0.69
N VAL A 204 15.68 -5.76 -0.15
CA VAL A 204 14.85 -4.67 -0.64
C VAL A 204 14.22 -3.91 0.53
N ILE A 205 13.90 -2.63 0.34
CA ILE A 205 13.03 -1.89 1.26
C ILE A 205 11.62 -2.51 1.14
N PRO A 206 11.10 -3.17 2.18
CA PRO A 206 9.91 -4.01 2.05
C PRO A 206 8.63 -3.20 1.82
N CYS A 207 8.57 -1.99 2.36
CA CYS A 207 7.50 -1.03 2.12
C CYS A 207 8.02 0.39 2.36
N PHE A 208 7.43 1.36 1.68
CA PHE A 208 7.70 2.78 1.91
C PHE A 208 6.56 3.65 1.38
N GLU A 209 6.53 4.87 1.86
CA GLU A 209 5.63 5.94 1.45
C GLU A 209 6.44 7.05 0.77
N THR A 210 5.82 7.73 -0.19
CA THR A 210 6.38 8.96 -0.74
C THR A 210 5.91 10.17 0.07
N ASP A 211 6.80 11.13 0.32
CA ASP A 211 6.44 12.39 0.96
C ASP A 211 5.94 13.41 -0.08
N GLY A 212 4.86 14.15 0.24
CA GLY A 212 4.27 15.17 -0.62
C GLY A 212 2.82 15.50 -0.25
N ASP A 213 2.17 16.37 -1.04
CA ASP A 213 0.74 16.71 -0.86
C ASP A 213 -0.18 15.51 -1.11
N THR A 214 0.23 14.61 -1.99
CA THR A 214 -0.33 13.27 -2.22
C THR A 214 0.70 12.22 -1.85
N MET A 215 0.27 10.98 -1.66
CA MET A 215 1.13 9.90 -1.21
C MET A 215 0.94 8.65 -2.07
N ASP A 216 2.04 8.03 -2.46
CA ASP A 216 2.05 6.66 -2.93
C ASP A 216 2.58 5.73 -1.83
N ILE A 217 1.89 4.64 -1.58
CA ILE A 217 2.37 3.54 -0.74
C ILE A 217 2.86 2.43 -1.65
N TYR A 218 4.04 1.90 -1.33
CA TYR A 218 4.70 0.81 -2.05
C TYR A 218 4.93 -0.39 -1.13
N ILE A 219 4.62 -1.60 -1.60
CA ILE A 219 4.96 -2.86 -0.93
C ILE A 219 5.71 -3.74 -1.92
N ALA A 220 6.92 -4.15 -1.57
CA ALA A 220 7.75 -5.02 -2.41
C ALA A 220 7.10 -6.39 -2.62
N CYS A 221 7.08 -6.89 -3.86
CA CYS A 221 6.39 -8.12 -4.20
C CYS A 221 7.16 -8.98 -5.23
N LYS A 222 6.85 -10.28 -5.20
CA LYS A 222 7.31 -11.28 -6.18
C LYS A 222 6.23 -11.59 -7.18
#